data_cf4611e7bfd9438722a6ec7cf9a8e351
#
_entry.id   cf4611e7bfd9438722a6ec7cf9a8e351
#
_cell.length_a   1.000
_cell.length_b   1.000
_cell.length_c   1.000
_cell.angle_alpha   90.00
_cell.angle_beta   90.00
_cell.angle_gamma   90.00
#
_symmetry.space_group_name_H-M   'P 1'
#
loop_
_entity.id
_entity.type
_entity.pdbx_description
1 polymer ?
#
loop_
_entity_poly.entity_id
_entity_poly.type
_entity_poly.pdbx_seq_one_letter_code
_entity_poly.pdbx_strand_id
1 'polypeptide(L)'
;MWRRRALPAAALAVALLAATGCDGGTTDATPRPTTAPSKPPTSVARVCAKPAAGPAKAPAGAVTVDPAVPGDLAAKTGSSPPHTTFWLRPGRHTLLTDRYDQVIPKEGNVYVGAPGAVLDGRESNHYAFGGAAPDVTIRHLTVRGFVAPRDEGVVNHDSADGWVIEHAMIRDNSGAGLMAGARQQVRASCLRDNGQYGMNAYKDGDLSGLVVEGNEITGNNTDDWERQRPQCGCSGGVKFWAVNGADVRGNWVHGNHGTGLWADTNNNDFLIEGNLIEDNAGAALIYEISYNAVVRNNTIRRNDWVDGRASAAGGDTFPFATVYLSESGGEPRIRARTDKIEVYRNVLENNWSGITLWENADRFCNSPANTSSGDCTLLVKDTGRCVRPAIAEAPLYSDCRWKTQRVDIHENRFVLDKSVVGCTARCGHMAVLSNYGTYPDWSPYQGERVAEAITGGQHNRWHDNVYVGPWTFVVHDASRTVGVKQWRGTPYRQDAGSAFRAGDGD
;
A
#
# COMPACT_ATOMS: atom_id res chain seq x y z
N MET A 1 0.30 8.82 -21.55
CA MET A 1 -0.16 8.52 -22.92
C MET A 1 0.64 7.33 -23.46
N TRP A 2 0.14 6.13 -23.28
CA TRP A 2 0.76 4.92 -23.79
C TRP A 2 0.02 4.49 -25.05
N ARG A 3 0.73 4.40 -26.18
CA ARG A 3 0.18 3.87 -27.44
C ARG A 3 0.24 2.34 -27.41
N ARG A 4 -0.93 1.70 -27.46
CA ARG A 4 -1.07 0.26 -27.68
C ARG A 4 -0.65 -0.09 -29.12
N ARG A 5 0.25 -1.07 -29.28
CA ARG A 5 0.44 -1.79 -30.54
C ARG A 5 -0.45 -3.04 -30.49
N ALA A 6 -1.38 -3.12 -31.43
CA ALA A 6 -2.20 -4.30 -31.66
C ALA A 6 -1.42 -5.38 -32.39
N LEU A 7 -1.47 -6.61 -31.92
CA LEU A 7 -1.08 -7.82 -32.64
C LEU A 7 -2.33 -8.56 -33.14
N PRO A 8 -2.26 -9.24 -34.29
CA PRO A 8 -3.44 -9.81 -34.94
C PRO A 8 -3.92 -11.12 -34.30
N ALA A 9 -5.23 -11.30 -34.25
CA ALA A 9 -5.91 -12.49 -33.79
C ALA A 9 -5.71 -13.67 -34.75
N ALA A 10 -5.25 -14.81 -34.22
CA ALA A 10 -5.36 -16.10 -34.87
C ALA A 10 -6.51 -16.90 -34.24
N ALA A 11 -7.50 -17.23 -35.04
CA ALA A 11 -8.63 -18.05 -34.65
C ALA A 11 -8.20 -19.52 -34.52
N LEU A 12 -8.50 -20.15 -33.39
CA LEU A 12 -8.45 -21.62 -33.26
C LEU A 12 -9.81 -22.13 -32.75
N ALA A 13 -10.32 -23.09 -33.46
CA ALA A 13 -11.61 -23.75 -33.23
C ALA A 13 -11.59 -24.63 -31.98
N VAL A 14 -12.66 -24.54 -31.20
CA VAL A 14 -12.87 -25.37 -30.00
C VAL A 14 -13.75 -26.56 -30.38
N ALA A 15 -13.26 -27.74 -30.10
CA ALA A 15 -14.04 -28.98 -30.10
C ALA A 15 -14.61 -29.21 -28.69
N LEU A 16 -15.94 -29.31 -28.60
CA LEU A 16 -16.65 -29.73 -27.39
C LEU A 16 -16.44 -31.23 -27.15
N LEU A 17 -16.00 -31.58 -25.96
CA LEU A 17 -16.20 -32.90 -25.38
C LEU A 17 -16.91 -32.73 -24.02
N ALA A 18 -18.09 -33.25 -23.94
CA ALA A 18 -18.86 -33.39 -22.73
C ALA A 18 -18.32 -34.56 -21.90
N ALA A 19 -18.04 -34.34 -20.65
CA ALA A 19 -17.89 -35.40 -19.65
C ALA A 19 -18.66 -35.02 -18.39
N THR A 20 -19.54 -35.89 -18.02
CA THR A 20 -20.43 -35.90 -16.86
C THR A 20 -19.68 -36.35 -15.61
N GLY A 21 -20.04 -35.72 -14.49
CA GLY A 21 -20.16 -36.45 -13.22
C GLY A 21 -19.17 -36.17 -12.13
N CYS A 22 -19.74 -35.66 -11.06
CA CYS A 22 -19.59 -36.05 -9.64
C CYS A 22 -18.52 -35.42 -8.75
N ASP A 23 -19.11 -34.91 -7.74
CA ASP A 23 -18.79 -34.83 -6.32
C ASP A 23 -18.11 -33.57 -5.80
N GLY A 24 -18.96 -32.93 -5.00
CA GLY A 24 -18.64 -31.81 -4.14
C GLY A 24 -17.63 -32.20 -3.07
N GLY A 25 -16.50 -31.59 -3.15
CA GLY A 25 -15.58 -31.45 -2.03
C GLY A 25 -15.68 -30.03 -1.51
N THR A 26 -16.51 -29.81 -0.48
CA THR A 26 -16.42 -28.62 0.36
C THR A 26 -15.10 -28.67 1.11
N THR A 27 -14.10 -27.98 0.61
CA THR A 27 -12.91 -27.69 1.44
C THR A 27 -13.33 -26.66 2.48
N ASP A 28 -13.66 -27.14 3.69
CA ASP A 28 -13.72 -26.34 4.89
C ASP A 28 -12.39 -25.61 5.05
N ALA A 29 -12.42 -24.31 4.78
CA ALA A 29 -11.36 -23.41 5.17
C ALA A 29 -11.35 -23.37 6.70
N THR A 30 -10.42 -24.09 7.32
CA THR A 30 -10.15 -23.98 8.76
C THR A 30 -10.01 -22.52 9.13
N PRO A 31 -10.76 -22.02 10.14
CA PRO A 31 -10.62 -20.65 10.61
C PRO A 31 -9.18 -20.43 11.05
N ARG A 32 -8.50 -19.48 10.43
CA ARG A 32 -7.15 -19.06 10.86
C ARG A 32 -7.25 -18.59 12.32
N PRO A 33 -6.37 -19.05 13.23
CA PRO A 33 -6.45 -18.67 14.64
C PRO A 33 -6.45 -17.14 14.73
N THR A 34 -7.50 -16.56 15.27
CA THR A 34 -7.52 -15.16 15.68
C THR A 34 -6.62 -15.04 16.88
N THR A 35 -5.38 -14.61 16.68
CA THR A 35 -4.51 -14.20 17.77
C THR A 35 -5.19 -13.07 18.53
N ALA A 36 -5.16 -13.13 19.88
CA ALA A 36 -5.70 -12.06 20.72
C ALA A 36 -5.14 -10.70 20.27
N PRO A 37 -5.94 -9.62 20.32
CA PRO A 37 -5.52 -8.31 19.84
C PRO A 37 -4.23 -7.89 20.54
N SER A 38 -3.17 -7.71 19.74
CA SER A 38 -1.87 -7.22 20.21
C SER A 38 -2.01 -5.76 20.66
N LYS A 39 -1.23 -5.34 21.64
CA LYS A 39 -1.14 -3.93 22.05
C LYS A 39 -0.33 -3.18 20.98
N PRO A 40 -0.64 -1.89 20.68
CA PRO A 40 0.18 -1.08 19.76
C PRO A 40 1.65 -1.11 20.14
N PRO A 41 2.57 -1.35 19.21
CA PRO A 41 4.00 -1.46 19.49
C PRO A 41 4.60 -0.10 19.85
N THR A 42 5.49 -0.08 20.83
CA THR A 42 6.33 1.09 21.10
C THR A 42 7.71 1.00 20.44
N SER A 43 8.07 -0.21 20.02
CA SER A 43 9.30 -0.51 19.27
C SER A 43 9.12 -1.78 18.44
N VAL A 44 9.87 -1.90 17.38
CA VAL A 44 9.92 -3.05 16.47
C VAL A 44 11.37 -3.44 16.18
N ALA A 45 11.57 -4.59 15.52
CA ALA A 45 12.91 -5.05 15.18
C ALA A 45 13.61 -4.09 14.21
N ARG A 46 14.89 -3.78 14.48
CA ARG A 46 15.75 -2.96 13.60
C ARG A 46 16.48 -3.86 12.61
N VAL A 47 15.78 -4.26 11.58
CA VAL A 47 16.26 -5.26 10.61
C VAL A 47 17.36 -4.69 9.72
N CYS A 48 17.28 -3.41 9.34
CA CYS A 48 18.29 -2.75 8.51
C CYS A 48 19.63 -2.58 9.21
N ALA A 49 19.62 -2.37 10.53
CA ALA A 49 20.85 -2.22 11.32
C ALA A 49 21.55 -3.55 11.61
N LYS A 50 20.79 -4.63 11.71
CA LYS A 50 21.30 -5.98 12.00
C LYS A 50 20.59 -7.02 11.14
N PRO A 51 20.91 -7.09 9.84
CA PRO A 51 20.35 -8.12 8.99
C PRO A 51 20.74 -9.51 9.51
N ALA A 52 19.82 -10.45 9.49
CA ALA A 52 20.09 -11.81 9.88
C ALA A 52 21.12 -12.44 8.93
N ALA A 53 22.22 -12.92 9.48
CA ALA A 53 23.28 -13.54 8.69
C ALA A 53 22.82 -14.89 8.13
N GLY A 54 23.14 -15.14 6.87
CA GLY A 54 22.91 -16.44 6.25
C GLY A 54 23.91 -17.51 6.68
N PRO A 55 23.80 -18.73 6.16
CA PRO A 55 24.69 -19.84 6.51
C PRO A 55 26.12 -19.57 6.03
N ALA A 56 27.09 -19.71 6.91
CA ALA A 56 28.52 -19.54 6.59
C ALA A 56 29.09 -20.65 5.68
N LYS A 57 28.37 -21.76 5.54
CA LYS A 57 28.69 -22.89 4.64
C LYS A 57 27.52 -23.18 3.74
N ALA A 58 27.82 -23.67 2.54
CA ALA A 58 26.79 -24.06 1.60
C ALA A 58 25.85 -25.09 2.21
N PRO A 59 24.53 -24.95 2.10
CA PRO A 59 23.58 -26.00 2.41
C PRO A 59 23.87 -27.26 1.58
N ALA A 60 23.54 -28.45 2.12
CA ALA A 60 23.74 -29.72 1.40
C ALA A 60 23.01 -29.67 0.03
N GLY A 61 23.71 -30.08 -1.03
CA GLY A 61 23.18 -30.08 -2.39
C GLY A 61 23.08 -28.70 -3.08
N ALA A 62 23.47 -27.65 -2.40
CA ALA A 62 23.40 -26.30 -3.02
C ALA A 62 24.50 -26.08 -4.07
N VAL A 63 24.12 -25.43 -5.17
CA VAL A 63 25.07 -24.97 -6.19
C VAL A 63 25.77 -23.72 -5.63
N THR A 64 27.08 -23.78 -5.52
CA THR A 64 27.91 -22.67 -5.03
C THR A 64 28.12 -21.64 -6.12
N VAL A 65 27.86 -20.36 -5.82
CA VAL A 65 28.08 -19.22 -6.71
C VAL A 65 29.33 -18.46 -6.29
N ASP A 66 30.23 -18.17 -7.25
CA ASP A 66 31.52 -17.53 -7.01
C ASP A 66 31.45 -16.01 -7.33
N PRO A 67 31.73 -15.13 -6.34
CA PRO A 67 31.73 -13.69 -6.59
C PRO A 67 32.87 -13.20 -7.53
N ALA A 68 33.90 -14.01 -7.70
CA ALA A 68 35.02 -13.67 -8.58
C ALA A 68 34.68 -13.79 -10.07
N VAL A 69 33.55 -14.46 -10.42
CA VAL A 69 33.11 -14.67 -11.80
C VAL A 69 31.88 -13.81 -12.10
N PRO A 70 32.01 -12.74 -12.89
CA PRO A 70 30.87 -11.95 -13.32
C PRO A 70 29.85 -12.81 -14.07
N GLY A 71 28.55 -12.67 -13.74
CA GLY A 71 27.45 -13.42 -14.34
C GLY A 71 27.29 -14.87 -13.86
N ASP A 72 28.13 -15.37 -12.94
CA ASP A 72 28.10 -16.75 -12.45
C ASP A 72 26.72 -17.17 -11.90
N LEU A 73 26.06 -16.27 -11.17
CA LEU A 73 24.71 -16.53 -10.65
C LEU A 73 23.70 -16.77 -11.77
N ALA A 74 23.67 -15.90 -12.77
CA ALA A 74 22.74 -16.00 -13.90
C ALA A 74 23.04 -17.25 -14.74
N ALA A 75 24.31 -17.53 -15.04
CA ALA A 75 24.73 -18.69 -15.81
C ALA A 75 24.38 -20.03 -15.11
N LYS A 76 24.64 -20.13 -13.80
CA LYS A 76 24.29 -21.32 -13.00
C LYS A 76 22.78 -21.49 -12.87
N THR A 77 22.04 -20.40 -12.69
CA THR A 77 20.57 -20.44 -12.67
C THR A 77 20.04 -20.98 -14.00
N GLY A 78 20.53 -20.48 -15.13
CA GLY A 78 20.13 -20.93 -16.46
C GLY A 78 20.41 -22.42 -16.72
N SER A 79 21.54 -22.94 -16.26
CA SER A 79 21.97 -24.33 -16.49
C SER A 79 21.44 -25.33 -15.47
N SER A 80 20.91 -24.90 -14.33
CA SER A 80 20.38 -25.79 -13.28
C SER A 80 18.88 -26.07 -13.49
N PRO A 81 18.36 -27.22 -12.96
CA PRO A 81 16.92 -27.51 -13.00
C PRO A 81 16.10 -26.60 -12.06
N PRO A 82 14.74 -26.60 -12.17
CA PRO A 82 13.86 -26.06 -11.15
C PRO A 82 14.16 -26.61 -9.75
N HIS A 83 13.72 -25.91 -8.71
CA HIS A 83 13.91 -26.28 -7.29
C HIS A 83 15.37 -26.40 -6.86
N THR A 84 16.31 -25.79 -7.60
CA THR A 84 17.72 -25.74 -7.22
C THR A 84 17.98 -24.69 -6.15
N THR A 85 18.76 -25.05 -5.14
CA THR A 85 19.28 -24.09 -4.15
C THR A 85 20.64 -23.56 -4.60
N PHE A 86 20.79 -22.26 -4.66
CA PHE A 86 22.03 -21.55 -4.94
C PHE A 86 22.56 -20.92 -3.64
N TRP A 87 23.83 -21.18 -3.32
CA TRP A 87 24.49 -20.53 -2.19
C TRP A 87 25.53 -19.55 -2.72
N LEU A 88 25.29 -18.28 -2.45
CA LEU A 88 26.19 -17.21 -2.86
C LEU A 88 27.28 -17.05 -1.80
N ARG A 89 28.55 -17.27 -2.19
CA ARG A 89 29.72 -17.09 -1.32
C ARG A 89 29.79 -15.64 -0.79
N PRO A 90 30.50 -15.40 0.31
CA PRO A 90 30.78 -14.04 0.76
C PRO A 90 31.47 -13.21 -0.34
N GLY A 91 31.02 -11.99 -0.55
CA GLY A 91 31.62 -11.07 -1.52
C GLY A 91 30.60 -10.43 -2.45
N ARG A 92 31.13 -9.68 -3.42
CA ARG A 92 30.34 -8.89 -4.38
C ARG A 92 30.14 -9.69 -5.65
N HIS A 93 28.93 -10.18 -5.86
CA HIS A 93 28.48 -10.81 -7.11
C HIS A 93 27.99 -9.76 -8.07
N THR A 94 28.32 -9.90 -9.35
CA THR A 94 27.88 -8.98 -10.41
C THR A 94 27.28 -9.78 -11.57
N LEU A 95 26.40 -9.15 -12.33
CA LEU A 95 25.89 -9.64 -13.61
C LEU A 95 26.88 -9.28 -14.73
N LEU A 96 26.60 -9.68 -15.96
CA LEU A 96 27.33 -9.22 -17.13
C LEU A 96 27.03 -7.74 -17.41
N THR A 97 27.61 -7.17 -18.47
CA THR A 97 27.63 -5.71 -18.69
C THR A 97 26.44 -5.14 -19.44
N ASP A 98 25.59 -5.99 -20.02
CA ASP A 98 24.35 -5.50 -20.63
C ASP A 98 23.39 -5.03 -19.53
N ARG A 99 22.73 -3.89 -19.74
CA ARG A 99 21.81 -3.33 -18.77
C ARG A 99 20.60 -4.23 -18.47
N TYR A 100 20.24 -5.12 -19.39
CA TYR A 100 19.14 -6.07 -19.23
C TYR A 100 19.60 -7.45 -18.74
N ASP A 101 20.91 -7.65 -18.51
CA ASP A 101 21.36 -8.85 -17.83
C ASP A 101 20.76 -8.93 -16.44
N GLN A 102 20.14 -10.05 -16.15
CA GLN A 102 19.45 -10.33 -14.88
C GLN A 102 19.46 -11.82 -14.59
N VAL A 103 19.16 -12.20 -13.38
CA VAL A 103 18.92 -13.60 -13.03
C VAL A 103 17.48 -13.94 -13.42
N ILE A 104 17.29 -14.98 -14.23
CA ILE A 104 15.97 -15.53 -14.57
C ILE A 104 15.77 -16.84 -13.83
N PRO A 105 15.10 -16.83 -12.67
CA PRO A 105 14.83 -18.02 -11.89
C PRO A 105 14.00 -19.05 -12.64
N LYS A 106 14.06 -20.28 -12.16
CA LYS A 106 13.10 -21.33 -12.48
C LYS A 106 12.22 -21.59 -11.25
N GLU A 107 11.08 -22.22 -11.47
CA GLU A 107 10.13 -22.55 -10.41
C GLU A 107 10.81 -23.14 -9.17
N GLY A 108 10.47 -22.65 -8.00
CA GLY A 108 10.96 -23.14 -6.72
C GLY A 108 12.46 -22.94 -6.47
N ASN A 109 13.18 -22.16 -7.29
CA ASN A 109 14.58 -21.87 -7.02
C ASN A 109 14.76 -21.10 -5.70
N VAL A 110 15.84 -21.43 -4.98
CA VAL A 110 16.18 -20.83 -3.69
C VAL A 110 17.55 -20.18 -3.76
N TYR A 111 17.64 -18.89 -3.46
CA TYR A 111 18.89 -18.12 -3.43
C TYR A 111 19.22 -17.77 -1.99
N VAL A 112 20.36 -18.24 -1.48
CA VAL A 112 20.79 -18.04 -0.10
C VAL A 112 22.14 -17.34 -0.07
N GLY A 113 22.18 -16.15 0.48
CA GLY A 113 23.45 -15.43 0.69
C GLY A 113 24.22 -15.94 1.90
N ALA A 114 25.51 -16.15 1.75
CA ALA A 114 26.43 -16.25 2.88
C ALA A 114 26.56 -14.89 3.62
N PRO A 115 27.11 -14.85 4.84
CA PRO A 115 27.41 -13.58 5.49
C PRO A 115 28.26 -12.67 4.58
N GLY A 116 27.74 -11.47 4.25
CA GLY A 116 28.42 -10.52 3.36
C GLY A 116 28.26 -10.79 1.86
N ALA A 117 27.36 -11.68 1.43
CA ALA A 117 27.01 -11.83 0.03
C ALA A 117 26.18 -10.64 -0.47
N VAL A 118 26.61 -10.03 -1.56
CA VAL A 118 25.97 -8.87 -2.18
C VAL A 118 25.81 -9.12 -3.68
N LEU A 119 24.61 -9.00 -4.21
CA LEU A 119 24.36 -8.89 -5.65
C LEU A 119 24.30 -7.40 -6.01
N ASP A 120 25.22 -6.96 -6.85
CA ASP A 120 25.48 -5.53 -7.11
C ASP A 120 25.33 -5.23 -8.61
N GLY A 121 24.38 -4.36 -8.94
CA GLY A 121 24.08 -3.92 -10.30
C GLY A 121 25.08 -2.90 -10.88
N ARG A 122 26.02 -2.39 -10.06
CA ARG A 122 27.09 -1.45 -10.47
C ARG A 122 26.55 -0.15 -11.10
N GLU A 123 25.33 0.26 -10.72
CA GLU A 123 24.63 1.41 -11.32
C GLU A 123 24.52 1.29 -12.84
N SER A 124 24.36 0.07 -13.32
CA SER A 124 24.33 -0.25 -14.75
C SER A 124 23.20 -1.20 -15.13
N ASN A 125 23.08 -2.34 -14.44
CA ASN A 125 22.00 -3.29 -14.71
C ASN A 125 20.66 -2.76 -14.17
N HIS A 126 19.57 -2.99 -14.93
CA HIS A 126 18.24 -2.54 -14.51
C HIS A 126 17.67 -3.43 -13.41
N TYR A 127 17.79 -4.76 -13.56
CA TYR A 127 17.09 -5.73 -12.71
C TYR A 127 18.07 -6.76 -12.13
N ALA A 128 17.82 -7.16 -10.89
CA ALA A 128 18.55 -8.24 -10.26
C ALA A 128 17.92 -9.61 -10.58
N PHE A 129 16.60 -9.70 -10.41
CA PHE A 129 15.82 -10.91 -10.63
C PHE A 129 14.53 -10.58 -11.38
N GLY A 130 14.28 -11.29 -12.48
CA GLY A 130 13.06 -11.16 -13.28
C GLY A 130 12.54 -12.51 -13.75
N GLY A 131 11.58 -12.50 -14.68
CA GLY A 131 10.94 -13.70 -15.22
C GLY A 131 9.69 -14.13 -14.42
N ALA A 132 8.88 -14.99 -15.05
CA ALA A 132 7.56 -15.35 -14.56
C ALA A 132 7.53 -16.64 -13.69
N ALA A 133 8.69 -17.16 -13.29
CA ALA A 133 8.77 -18.39 -12.51
C ALA A 133 8.18 -18.20 -11.11
N PRO A 134 7.21 -19.05 -10.69
CA PRO A 134 6.61 -18.93 -9.36
C PRO A 134 7.50 -19.54 -8.26
N ASP A 135 7.11 -19.26 -7.00
CA ASP A 135 7.58 -19.91 -5.78
C ASP A 135 9.10 -19.80 -5.55
N VAL A 136 9.71 -18.71 -6.02
CA VAL A 136 11.14 -18.43 -5.81
C VAL A 136 11.37 -17.89 -4.40
N THR A 137 12.46 -18.29 -3.78
CA THR A 137 12.88 -17.82 -2.46
C THR A 137 14.22 -17.08 -2.54
N ILE A 138 14.29 -15.87 -1.99
CA ILE A 138 15.52 -15.09 -1.80
C ILE A 138 15.68 -14.80 -0.31
N ARG A 139 16.80 -15.24 0.28
CA ARG A 139 17.07 -15.01 1.69
C ARG A 139 18.52 -14.66 1.98
N HIS A 140 18.75 -13.85 3.01
CA HIS A 140 20.07 -13.43 3.50
C HIS A 140 20.96 -12.78 2.43
N LEU A 141 20.38 -12.17 1.42
CA LEU A 141 21.09 -11.52 0.32
C LEU A 141 20.91 -10.02 0.36
N THR A 142 22.01 -9.29 0.15
CA THR A 142 21.93 -7.86 -0.15
C THR A 142 21.86 -7.67 -1.65
N VAL A 143 20.87 -6.89 -2.12
CA VAL A 143 20.68 -6.49 -3.52
C VAL A 143 20.77 -4.97 -3.60
N ARG A 144 21.69 -4.44 -4.41
CA ARG A 144 21.92 -3.00 -4.49
C ARG A 144 22.49 -2.52 -5.82
N GLY A 145 22.45 -1.20 -6.05
CA GLY A 145 23.12 -0.54 -7.17
C GLY A 145 22.53 -0.91 -8.53
N PHE A 146 21.25 -1.24 -8.57
CA PHE A 146 20.48 -1.44 -9.81
C PHE A 146 19.77 -0.15 -10.22
N VAL A 147 19.51 0.02 -11.52
CA VAL A 147 18.94 1.25 -12.08
C VAL A 147 17.63 0.97 -12.83
N ALA A 148 16.68 0.34 -12.12
CA ALA A 148 15.37 0.10 -12.67
C ALA A 148 14.69 1.42 -13.07
N PRO A 149 13.96 1.43 -14.20
CA PRO A 149 13.11 2.57 -14.57
C PRO A 149 12.01 2.84 -13.55
N ARG A 150 11.36 3.97 -13.73
CA ARG A 150 10.18 4.35 -12.95
C ARG A 150 9.09 3.29 -13.00
N ASP A 151 8.43 3.06 -11.87
CA ASP A 151 7.34 2.10 -11.66
C ASP A 151 7.74 0.63 -11.88
N GLU A 152 9.03 0.37 -12.07
CA GLU A 152 9.59 -0.96 -12.21
C GLU A 152 10.47 -1.30 -11.00
N GLY A 153 10.57 -2.58 -10.66
CA GLY A 153 11.30 -3.04 -9.48
C GLY A 153 12.52 -3.89 -9.83
N VAL A 154 13.50 -3.82 -8.94
CA VAL A 154 14.77 -4.51 -9.10
C VAL A 154 14.67 -6.01 -8.84
N VAL A 155 13.88 -6.40 -7.85
CA VAL A 155 13.65 -7.80 -7.45
C VAL A 155 12.23 -8.19 -7.79
N ASN A 156 12.04 -9.37 -8.36
CA ASN A 156 10.78 -9.86 -8.90
C ASN A 156 10.16 -8.89 -9.92
N HIS A 157 11.00 -8.42 -10.86
CA HIS A 157 10.63 -7.40 -11.83
C HIS A 157 9.29 -7.68 -12.54
N ASP A 158 9.02 -8.93 -12.89
CA ASP A 158 7.82 -9.34 -13.62
C ASP A 158 6.65 -9.72 -12.69
N SER A 159 6.72 -9.42 -11.40
CA SER A 159 5.66 -9.68 -10.41
C SER A 159 5.19 -11.14 -10.40
N ALA A 160 6.13 -12.09 -10.48
CA ALA A 160 5.82 -13.53 -10.43
C ALA A 160 5.29 -13.94 -9.06
N ASP A 161 4.43 -14.96 -9.05
CA ASP A 161 3.65 -15.37 -7.89
C ASP A 161 4.42 -16.23 -6.89
N GLY A 162 4.00 -16.18 -5.62
CA GLY A 162 4.49 -17.08 -4.58
C GLY A 162 5.92 -16.82 -4.09
N TRP A 163 6.55 -15.70 -4.50
CA TRP A 163 7.92 -15.43 -4.05
C TRP A 163 8.01 -15.21 -2.55
N VAL A 164 9.10 -15.68 -1.96
CA VAL A 164 9.45 -15.44 -0.56
C VAL A 164 10.74 -14.62 -0.48
N ILE A 165 10.64 -13.42 0.07
CA ILE A 165 11.77 -12.53 0.34
C ILE A 165 11.94 -12.47 1.86
N GLU A 166 13.00 -13.06 2.37
CA GLU A 166 13.17 -13.22 3.81
C GLU A 166 14.60 -12.88 4.26
N HIS A 167 14.73 -12.08 5.31
CA HIS A 167 16.02 -11.66 5.82
C HIS A 167 16.94 -11.03 4.75
N ALA A 168 16.34 -10.46 3.72
CA ALA A 168 17.05 -9.80 2.63
C ALA A 168 17.23 -8.31 2.90
N MET A 169 18.24 -7.71 2.25
CA MET A 169 18.44 -6.27 2.25
C MET A 169 18.40 -5.78 0.80
N ILE A 170 17.37 -5.01 0.45
CA ILE A 170 17.19 -4.43 -0.89
C ILE A 170 17.32 -2.92 -0.75
N ARG A 171 18.44 -2.37 -1.26
CA ARG A 171 18.79 -0.98 -0.96
C ARG A 171 19.60 -0.29 -2.05
N ASP A 172 19.59 1.03 -2.02
CA ASP A 172 20.41 1.87 -2.89
C ASP A 172 20.19 1.49 -4.38
N ASN A 173 18.93 1.34 -4.79
CA ASN A 173 18.54 1.08 -6.17
C ASN A 173 17.69 2.25 -6.69
N SER A 174 17.70 2.50 -8.01
CA SER A 174 16.67 3.35 -8.63
C SER A 174 15.36 2.55 -8.81
N GLY A 175 14.24 3.26 -9.03
CA GLY A 175 12.92 2.65 -9.15
C GLY A 175 12.44 2.03 -7.84
N ALA A 176 11.64 0.97 -7.92
CA ALA A 176 11.22 0.22 -6.74
C ALA A 176 12.28 -0.84 -6.36
N GLY A 177 12.52 -1.02 -5.07
CA GLY A 177 13.39 -2.12 -4.63
C GLY A 177 12.83 -3.50 -5.02
N LEU A 178 11.51 -3.66 -4.93
CA LEU A 178 10.82 -4.94 -5.08
C LEU A 178 9.46 -4.74 -5.76
N MET A 179 9.14 -5.61 -6.76
CA MET A 179 7.76 -5.80 -7.23
C MET A 179 7.10 -6.96 -6.48
N ALA A 180 5.77 -6.92 -6.39
CA ALA A 180 5.02 -7.97 -5.73
C ALA A 180 4.14 -8.75 -6.72
N GLY A 181 4.17 -10.08 -6.60
CA GLY A 181 3.23 -11.01 -7.21
C GLY A 181 2.17 -11.51 -6.22
N ALA A 182 1.19 -12.27 -6.71
CA ALA A 182 0.19 -12.89 -5.85
C ALA A 182 0.84 -13.87 -4.86
N ARG A 183 0.30 -13.99 -3.65
CA ARG A 183 0.78 -14.84 -2.56
C ARG A 183 2.24 -14.60 -2.14
N GLN A 184 2.83 -13.49 -2.57
CA GLN A 184 4.20 -13.15 -2.19
C GLN A 184 4.29 -12.86 -0.69
N GLN A 185 5.42 -13.23 -0.11
CA GLN A 185 5.73 -13.00 1.29
C GLN A 185 7.03 -12.21 1.41
N VAL A 186 6.97 -11.06 2.06
CA VAL A 186 8.15 -10.25 2.37
C VAL A 186 8.26 -10.21 3.89
N ARG A 187 9.30 -10.83 4.44
CA ARG A 187 9.43 -11.02 5.88
C ARG A 187 10.81 -10.65 6.40
N ALA A 188 10.83 -10.05 7.57
CA ALA A 188 12.07 -9.73 8.32
C ALA A 188 13.18 -9.17 7.42
N SER A 189 12.81 -8.36 6.44
CA SER A 189 13.68 -7.81 5.40
C SER A 189 13.79 -6.30 5.52
N CYS A 190 14.91 -5.77 5.03
CA CYS A 190 15.19 -4.34 4.97
C CYS A 190 14.99 -3.84 3.54
N LEU A 191 14.05 -2.91 3.35
CA LEU A 191 13.80 -2.21 2.09
C LEU A 191 14.14 -0.73 2.29
N ARG A 192 15.33 -0.30 1.86
CA ARG A 192 15.77 1.05 2.22
C ARG A 192 16.46 1.80 1.09
N ASP A 193 16.33 3.10 1.12
CA ASP A 193 17.04 4.02 0.23
C ASP A 193 16.91 3.66 -1.25
N ASN A 194 15.70 3.19 -1.68
CA ASN A 194 15.40 2.96 -3.08
C ASN A 194 14.79 4.21 -3.72
N GLY A 195 14.95 4.37 -5.02
CA GLY A 195 14.66 5.59 -5.76
C GLY A 195 13.19 6.03 -5.70
N GLN A 196 12.25 5.09 -5.78
CA GLN A 196 10.83 5.41 -5.80
C GLN A 196 10.06 4.74 -4.64
N TYR A 197 10.11 3.43 -4.52
CA TYR A 197 9.44 2.65 -3.47
C TYR A 197 10.38 1.65 -2.83
N GLY A 198 10.13 1.31 -1.57
CA GLY A 198 10.65 0.06 -1.02
C GLY A 198 10.04 -1.15 -1.73
N MET A 199 8.71 -1.14 -1.92
CA MET A 199 7.97 -2.15 -2.66
C MET A 199 6.81 -1.53 -3.45
N ASN A 200 6.60 -2.03 -4.68
CA ASN A 200 5.44 -1.71 -5.50
C ASN A 200 4.64 -2.99 -5.79
N ALA A 201 3.41 -3.05 -5.32
CA ALA A 201 2.48 -4.14 -5.59
C ALA A 201 1.53 -3.74 -6.72
N TYR A 202 1.97 -3.98 -7.95
CA TYR A 202 1.24 -3.69 -9.18
C TYR A 202 1.52 -4.78 -10.21
N LYS A 203 0.47 -5.33 -10.78
CA LYS A 203 0.54 -6.21 -11.95
C LYS A 203 -0.81 -6.27 -12.65
N ASP A 204 -0.80 -6.64 -13.92
CA ASP A 204 -2.03 -7.01 -14.62
C ASP A 204 -2.55 -8.36 -14.12
N GLY A 205 -3.83 -8.43 -13.78
CA GLY A 205 -4.49 -9.65 -13.31
C GLY A 205 -4.56 -9.79 -11.80
N ASP A 206 -4.56 -11.04 -11.30
CA ASP A 206 -4.73 -11.31 -9.87
C ASP A 206 -3.48 -10.97 -9.06
N LEU A 207 -3.64 -10.12 -8.06
CA LEU A 207 -2.66 -9.83 -7.04
C LEU A 207 -3.32 -10.03 -5.66
N SER A 208 -3.31 -11.26 -5.19
CA SER A 208 -4.01 -11.64 -3.95
C SER A 208 -3.08 -12.27 -2.93
N GLY A 209 -3.47 -12.23 -1.65
CA GLY A 209 -2.83 -12.97 -0.57
C GLY A 209 -1.41 -12.53 -0.21
N LEU A 210 -1.12 -11.23 -0.33
CA LEU A 210 0.18 -10.64 -0.03
C LEU A 210 0.44 -10.60 1.48
N VAL A 211 1.67 -10.95 1.90
CA VAL A 211 2.12 -10.85 3.30
C VAL A 211 3.35 -9.96 3.38
N VAL A 212 3.26 -8.88 4.15
CA VAL A 212 4.36 -7.95 4.46
C VAL A 212 4.52 -7.91 5.97
N GLU A 213 5.52 -8.62 6.52
CA GLU A 213 5.57 -8.90 7.96
C GLU A 213 6.97 -8.70 8.55
N GLY A 214 7.05 -7.89 9.61
CA GLY A 214 8.27 -7.71 10.39
C GLY A 214 9.43 -7.05 9.62
N ASN A 215 9.14 -6.26 8.60
CA ASN A 215 10.13 -5.59 7.79
C ASN A 215 10.48 -4.21 8.35
N GLU A 216 11.65 -3.70 7.98
CA GLU A 216 12.01 -2.29 8.12
C GLU A 216 12.03 -1.65 6.73
N ILE A 217 11.19 -0.63 6.52
CA ILE A 217 10.97 0.05 5.23
C ILE A 217 11.26 1.53 5.43
N THR A 218 12.42 1.99 4.95
CA THR A 218 12.92 3.31 5.34
C THR A 218 13.71 4.03 4.27
N GLY A 219 13.66 5.36 4.26
CA GLY A 219 14.49 6.21 3.39
C GLY A 219 14.18 6.08 1.90
N ASN A 220 13.08 5.44 1.51
CA ASN A 220 12.74 5.27 0.10
C ASN A 220 12.21 6.57 -0.50
N ASN A 221 12.16 6.64 -1.83
CA ASN A 221 11.97 7.82 -2.68
C ASN A 221 13.18 8.76 -2.65
N THR A 222 14.38 8.21 -2.81
CA THR A 222 15.62 9.00 -2.90
C THR A 222 15.70 9.82 -4.19
N ASP A 223 14.95 9.44 -5.22
CA ASP A 223 14.85 10.19 -6.48
C ASP A 223 13.91 11.39 -6.38
N ASP A 224 13.29 11.62 -5.22
CA ASP A 224 12.40 12.75 -4.94
C ASP A 224 11.30 12.91 -6.00
N TRP A 225 10.61 11.83 -6.26
CA TRP A 225 9.73 11.66 -7.41
C TRP A 225 8.58 12.69 -7.46
N GLU A 226 7.97 13.01 -6.31
CA GLU A 226 6.87 13.98 -6.24
C GLU A 226 7.31 15.37 -6.66
N ARG A 227 8.53 15.78 -6.32
CA ARG A 227 9.06 17.09 -6.72
C ARG A 227 9.46 17.11 -8.19
N GLN A 228 10.01 16.01 -8.69
CA GLN A 228 10.36 15.89 -10.12
C GLN A 228 9.11 15.82 -10.99
N ARG A 229 8.02 15.25 -10.47
CA ARG A 229 6.73 15.15 -11.17
C ARG A 229 5.57 15.52 -10.24
N PRO A 230 5.33 16.80 -10.02
CA PRO A 230 4.20 17.26 -9.22
C PRO A 230 2.90 16.60 -9.64
N GLN A 231 2.06 16.20 -8.68
CA GLN A 231 0.78 15.49 -8.86
C GLN A 231 0.92 14.01 -9.28
N CYS A 232 2.13 13.45 -9.25
CA CYS A 232 2.27 12.00 -9.45
C CYS A 232 1.65 11.23 -8.28
N GLY A 233 1.88 11.68 -7.05
CA GLY A 233 1.42 11.00 -5.85
C GLY A 233 1.85 9.52 -5.82
N CYS A 234 3.07 9.21 -6.21
CA CYS A 234 3.44 7.84 -6.55
C CYS A 234 4.84 7.47 -6.05
N SER A 235 5.11 7.69 -4.77
CA SER A 235 6.37 7.27 -4.16
C SER A 235 6.27 7.16 -2.64
N GLY A 236 7.22 6.49 -2.05
CA GLY A 236 7.30 6.31 -0.60
C GLY A 236 7.72 4.91 -0.17
N GLY A 237 7.21 4.45 0.97
CA GLY A 237 7.55 3.15 1.52
C GLY A 237 7.00 1.99 0.69
N VAL A 238 5.70 1.87 0.59
CA VAL A 238 5.02 0.80 -0.16
C VAL A 238 3.80 1.35 -0.88
N LYS A 239 3.62 0.96 -2.15
CA LYS A 239 2.38 1.18 -2.90
C LYS A 239 1.70 -0.14 -3.22
N PHE A 240 0.36 -0.16 -3.08
CA PHE A 240 -0.49 -1.28 -3.43
C PHE A 240 -1.54 -0.81 -4.44
N TRP A 241 -1.74 -1.58 -5.51
CA TRP A 241 -2.72 -1.31 -6.54
C TRP A 241 -3.50 -2.58 -6.87
N ALA A 242 -4.80 -2.54 -6.75
CA ALA A 242 -5.72 -3.66 -7.03
C ALA A 242 -5.36 -4.96 -6.30
N VAL A 243 -4.87 -4.86 -5.07
CA VAL A 243 -4.50 -6.01 -4.24
C VAL A 243 -5.72 -6.53 -3.49
N ASN A 244 -5.99 -7.83 -3.59
CA ASN A 244 -7.09 -8.48 -2.89
C ASN A 244 -6.55 -9.40 -1.77
N GLY A 245 -6.69 -8.96 -0.53
CA GLY A 245 -6.16 -9.66 0.64
C GLY A 245 -4.67 -9.40 0.86
N ALA A 246 -4.38 -8.42 1.74
CA ALA A 246 -3.02 -8.16 2.20
C ALA A 246 -2.95 -8.18 3.74
N ASP A 247 -1.95 -8.84 4.28
CA ASP A 247 -1.58 -8.79 5.68
C ASP A 247 -0.29 -7.97 5.85
N VAL A 248 -0.41 -6.75 6.35
CA VAL A 248 0.71 -5.81 6.60
C VAL A 248 0.91 -5.70 8.10
N ARG A 249 1.87 -6.45 8.68
CA ARG A 249 1.94 -6.65 10.13
C ARG A 249 3.33 -6.47 10.72
N GLY A 250 3.40 -5.79 11.86
CA GLY A 250 4.63 -5.72 12.67
C GLY A 250 5.80 -5.06 11.96
N ASN A 251 5.56 -4.24 10.95
CA ASN A 251 6.61 -3.55 10.21
C ASN A 251 7.00 -2.25 10.90
N TRP A 252 8.23 -1.82 10.65
CA TRP A 252 8.70 -0.47 10.92
C TRP A 252 8.81 0.30 9.61
N VAL A 253 7.88 1.23 9.39
CA VAL A 253 7.80 2.06 8.18
C VAL A 253 8.16 3.48 8.57
N HIS A 254 9.38 3.94 8.22
CA HIS A 254 9.83 5.21 8.75
C HIS A 254 10.79 5.96 7.83
N GLY A 255 10.83 7.29 8.00
CA GLY A 255 11.81 8.14 7.32
C GLY A 255 11.75 8.08 5.79
N ASN A 256 10.64 7.60 5.20
CA ASN A 256 10.48 7.61 3.76
C ASN A 256 10.19 9.04 3.28
N HIS A 257 10.70 9.39 2.10
CA HIS A 257 10.57 10.72 1.51
C HIS A 257 9.25 10.88 0.76
N GLY A 258 8.16 10.41 1.35
CA GLY A 258 6.79 10.41 0.83
C GLY A 258 5.88 9.65 1.80
N THR A 259 4.81 9.07 1.27
CA THR A 259 3.83 8.30 2.04
C THR A 259 4.43 6.99 2.58
N GLY A 260 4.10 6.62 3.81
CA GLY A 260 4.55 5.36 4.40
C GLY A 260 3.95 4.13 3.70
N LEU A 261 2.64 3.98 3.78
CA LEU A 261 1.87 2.91 3.14
C LEU A 261 0.75 3.52 2.29
N TRP A 262 0.67 3.15 1.02
CA TRP A 262 -0.35 3.66 0.12
C TRP A 262 -1.08 2.54 -0.61
N ALA A 263 -2.33 2.31 -0.24
CA ALA A 263 -3.26 1.46 -0.98
C ALA A 263 -4.10 2.34 -1.89
N ASP A 264 -3.81 2.29 -3.20
CA ASP A 264 -4.45 3.07 -4.26
C ASP A 264 -5.26 2.13 -5.17
N THR A 265 -6.40 2.55 -5.58
CA THR A 265 -7.33 1.91 -6.53
C THR A 265 -7.63 0.42 -6.30
N ASN A 266 -8.88 0.13 -6.02
CA ASN A 266 -9.49 -1.22 -6.00
C ASN A 266 -8.80 -2.26 -5.08
N ASN A 267 -8.09 -1.81 -4.03
CA ASN A 267 -7.66 -2.74 -3.00
C ASN A 267 -8.86 -3.22 -2.18
N ASN A 268 -8.77 -4.44 -1.64
CA ASN A 268 -9.80 -5.03 -0.81
C ASN A 268 -9.21 -5.99 0.22
N ASP A 269 -9.86 -6.16 1.35
CA ASP A 269 -9.52 -7.15 2.39
C ASP A 269 -8.11 -6.97 2.99
N PHE A 270 -7.76 -5.73 3.38
CA PHE A 270 -6.49 -5.43 4.04
C PHE A 270 -6.56 -5.63 5.55
N LEU A 271 -5.48 -6.17 6.13
CA LEU A 271 -5.17 -6.11 7.55
C LEU A 271 -3.87 -5.34 7.75
N ILE A 272 -3.95 -4.18 8.38
CA ILE A 272 -2.82 -3.34 8.76
C ILE A 272 -2.74 -3.35 10.29
N GLU A 273 -1.84 -4.17 10.86
CA GLU A 273 -1.85 -4.46 12.29
C GLU A 273 -0.47 -4.41 12.93
N GLY A 274 -0.38 -3.77 14.09
CA GLY A 274 0.82 -3.83 14.92
C GLY A 274 2.06 -3.20 14.29
N ASN A 275 1.89 -2.29 13.33
CA ASN A 275 3.01 -1.59 12.71
C ASN A 275 3.41 -0.36 13.54
N LEU A 276 4.70 -0.01 13.46
CA LEU A 276 5.21 1.29 13.87
C LEU A 276 5.45 2.10 12.58
N ILE A 277 4.68 3.19 12.40
CA ILE A 277 4.75 4.05 11.22
C ILE A 277 5.11 5.45 11.70
N GLU A 278 6.32 5.92 11.40
CA GLU A 278 6.80 7.17 11.97
C GLU A 278 7.75 7.94 11.06
N ASP A 279 7.81 9.25 11.26
CA ASP A 279 8.79 10.14 10.62
C ASP A 279 8.78 10.08 9.07
N ASN A 280 7.67 9.66 8.43
CA ASN A 280 7.54 9.74 6.99
C ASN A 280 7.21 11.19 6.57
N ALA A 281 7.75 11.64 5.43
CA ALA A 281 7.58 13.01 4.95
C ALA A 281 6.11 13.36 4.70
N GLY A 282 5.36 12.45 4.11
CA GLY A 282 3.93 12.52 3.86
C GLY A 282 3.10 11.67 4.81
N ALA A 283 1.91 11.30 4.39
CA ALA A 283 0.95 10.51 5.15
C ALA A 283 1.54 9.19 5.64
N ALA A 284 1.15 8.74 6.83
CA ALA A 284 1.49 7.40 7.31
C ALA A 284 0.78 6.32 6.50
N LEU A 285 -0.50 6.52 6.23
CA LEU A 285 -1.37 5.60 5.51
C LEU A 285 -2.33 6.36 4.60
N ILE A 286 -2.32 6.02 3.33
CA ILE A 286 -3.37 6.37 2.37
C ILE A 286 -4.12 5.08 2.01
N TYR A 287 -5.44 5.10 2.11
CA TYR A 287 -6.34 4.06 1.62
C TYR A 287 -7.35 4.71 0.71
N GLU A 288 -7.12 4.62 -0.59
CA GLU A 288 -7.78 5.42 -1.61
C GLU A 288 -8.50 4.53 -2.62
N ILE A 289 -9.74 4.91 -2.98
CA ILE A 289 -10.55 4.22 -4.00
C ILE A 289 -10.58 2.69 -3.76
N SER A 290 -10.76 2.29 -2.51
CA SER A 290 -10.54 0.91 -2.06
C SER A 290 -11.64 0.46 -1.09
N TYR A 291 -11.65 -0.83 -0.72
CA TYR A 291 -12.74 -1.43 0.03
C TYR A 291 -12.23 -2.22 1.23
N ASN A 292 -13.06 -2.39 2.23
CA ASN A 292 -12.96 -3.36 3.32
C ASN A 292 -11.53 -3.51 3.90
N ALA A 293 -11.27 -2.88 5.01
CA ALA A 293 -9.97 -2.94 5.67
C ALA A 293 -10.09 -2.97 7.18
N VAL A 294 -9.12 -3.58 7.84
CA VAL A 294 -8.91 -3.49 9.29
C VAL A 294 -7.57 -2.84 9.55
N VAL A 295 -7.58 -1.66 10.18
CA VAL A 295 -6.40 -0.91 10.61
C VAL A 295 -6.39 -0.85 12.12
N ARG A 296 -5.57 -1.66 12.79
CA ARG A 296 -5.62 -1.77 14.24
C ARG A 296 -4.29 -1.96 14.94
N ASN A 297 -4.24 -1.56 16.19
CA ASN A 297 -3.09 -1.77 17.06
C ASN A 297 -1.77 -1.22 16.47
N ASN A 298 -1.84 -0.18 15.63
CA ASN A 298 -0.66 0.48 15.10
C ASN A 298 -0.26 1.66 15.99
N THR A 299 1.05 1.95 16.01
CA THR A 299 1.58 3.22 16.51
C THR A 299 1.97 4.07 15.32
N ILE A 300 1.37 5.24 15.19
CA ILE A 300 1.51 6.18 14.07
C ILE A 300 1.95 7.52 14.67
N ARG A 301 3.18 7.97 14.39
CA ARG A 301 3.68 9.18 15.04
C ARG A 301 4.63 9.98 14.18
N ARG A 302 4.57 11.30 14.32
CA ARG A 302 5.46 12.26 13.65
C ARG A 302 5.49 12.15 12.13
N ASN A 303 4.40 11.71 11.51
CA ASN A 303 4.26 11.68 10.06
C ASN A 303 3.70 12.99 9.54
N ASP A 304 3.86 13.21 8.24
CA ASP A 304 3.27 14.32 7.47
C ASP A 304 3.78 15.71 7.89
N TRP A 305 4.93 15.77 8.55
CA TRP A 305 5.47 17.05 8.99
C TRP A 305 6.09 17.86 7.83
N VAL A 306 6.60 17.19 6.81
CA VAL A 306 7.22 17.85 5.65
C VAL A 306 6.16 18.35 4.70
N ASP A 307 5.28 17.46 4.24
CA ASP A 307 4.27 17.80 3.25
C ASP A 307 3.17 18.70 3.84
N GLY A 308 2.73 18.43 5.07
CA GLY A 308 1.77 19.26 5.77
C GLY A 308 2.26 20.70 6.00
N ARG A 309 3.55 20.87 6.36
CA ARG A 309 4.14 22.23 6.47
C ARG A 309 4.25 22.91 5.12
N ALA A 310 4.66 22.18 4.07
CA ALA A 310 4.78 22.73 2.72
C ALA A 310 3.42 23.20 2.19
N SER A 311 2.39 22.38 2.35
CA SER A 311 1.02 22.71 1.99
C SER A 311 0.48 23.92 2.75
N ALA A 312 0.66 23.94 4.07
CA ALA A 312 0.24 25.09 4.91
C ALA A 312 0.95 26.39 4.51
N ALA A 313 2.24 26.33 4.20
CA ALA A 313 3.02 27.47 3.71
C ALA A 313 2.59 27.92 2.32
N GLY A 314 2.18 26.99 1.46
CA GLY A 314 1.60 27.27 0.13
C GLY A 314 0.20 27.88 0.17
N GLY A 315 -0.43 27.95 1.35
CA GLY A 315 -1.77 28.52 1.49
C GLY A 315 -2.90 27.51 1.26
N ASP A 316 -2.59 26.24 1.08
CA ASP A 316 -3.58 25.18 0.94
C ASP A 316 -4.44 25.07 2.21
N THR A 317 -5.75 24.92 2.02
CA THR A 317 -6.72 24.77 3.10
C THR A 317 -7.17 23.33 3.31
N PHE A 318 -6.81 22.43 2.42
CA PHE A 318 -7.13 21.01 2.58
C PHE A 318 -6.47 20.48 3.86
N PRO A 319 -7.22 19.80 4.75
CA PRO A 319 -6.65 19.25 5.98
C PRO A 319 -5.80 18.01 5.64
N PHE A 320 -4.53 18.24 5.37
CA PHE A 320 -3.57 17.15 5.14
C PHE A 320 -3.69 16.09 6.24
N ALA A 321 -3.77 14.84 5.85
CA ALA A 321 -4.15 13.75 6.74
C ALA A 321 -3.01 12.75 6.92
N THR A 322 -2.74 12.43 8.16
CA THR A 322 -1.81 11.35 8.48
C THR A 322 -2.37 9.97 8.13
N VAL A 323 -3.68 9.78 8.32
CA VAL A 323 -4.43 8.64 7.79
C VAL A 323 -5.52 9.16 6.86
N TYR A 324 -5.38 8.89 5.57
CA TYR A 324 -6.25 9.40 4.54
C TYR A 324 -7.09 8.28 3.93
N LEU A 325 -8.40 8.39 4.06
CA LEU A 325 -9.39 7.45 3.54
C LEU A 325 -10.24 8.20 2.50
N SER A 326 -9.89 8.03 1.22
CA SER A 326 -10.48 8.78 0.12
C SER A 326 -11.29 7.87 -0.78
N GLU A 327 -12.56 8.20 -1.02
CA GLU A 327 -13.51 7.37 -1.79
C GLU A 327 -13.42 5.88 -1.43
N SER A 328 -13.17 5.58 -0.17
CA SER A 328 -12.93 4.22 0.31
C SER A 328 -13.93 3.84 1.37
N GLY A 329 -14.46 2.64 1.27
CA GLY A 329 -15.51 2.24 2.20
C GLY A 329 -15.74 0.75 2.35
N GLY A 330 -16.55 0.41 3.34
CA GLY A 330 -17.07 -0.94 3.52
C GLY A 330 -18.06 -1.31 2.42
N GLU A 331 -17.85 -2.46 1.77
CA GLU A 331 -18.75 -2.98 0.74
C GLU A 331 -19.07 -4.46 1.03
N PRO A 332 -20.26 -4.75 1.57
CA PRO A 332 -20.64 -6.11 1.97
C PRO A 332 -20.80 -7.08 0.81
N ARG A 333 -20.95 -6.60 -0.42
CA ARG A 333 -21.09 -7.44 -1.62
C ARG A 333 -19.73 -7.94 -2.14
N ILE A 334 -18.62 -7.41 -1.63
CA ILE A 334 -17.28 -7.85 -1.96
C ILE A 334 -16.76 -8.71 -0.81
N ARG A 335 -16.34 -9.93 -1.13
CA ARG A 335 -15.85 -10.88 -0.11
C ARG A 335 -14.57 -10.34 0.55
N ALA A 336 -14.59 -10.23 1.87
CA ALA A 336 -13.48 -9.80 2.69
C ALA A 336 -13.65 -10.29 4.14
N ARG A 337 -12.65 -10.09 5.00
CA ARG A 337 -12.69 -10.38 6.47
C ARG A 337 -13.65 -9.47 7.23
N THR A 338 -13.99 -8.32 6.67
CA THR A 338 -14.95 -7.35 7.23
C THR A 338 -15.76 -6.74 6.09
N ASP A 339 -16.94 -6.20 6.39
CA ASP A 339 -17.77 -5.44 5.45
C ASP A 339 -17.68 -3.92 5.68
N LYS A 340 -16.61 -3.49 6.36
CA LYS A 340 -16.34 -2.10 6.76
C LYS A 340 -14.89 -1.71 6.48
N ILE A 341 -14.58 -0.43 6.68
CA ILE A 341 -13.22 0.01 7.03
C ILE A 341 -13.24 0.26 8.54
N GLU A 342 -12.52 -0.57 9.29
CA GLU A 342 -12.42 -0.48 10.74
C GLU A 342 -11.05 0.08 11.14
N VAL A 343 -11.02 1.23 11.82
CA VAL A 343 -9.79 1.86 12.32
C VAL A 343 -9.88 1.93 13.84
N TYR A 344 -9.19 1.03 14.53
CA TYR A 344 -9.36 0.94 15.98
C TYR A 344 -8.12 0.52 16.78
N ARG A 345 -8.09 0.93 18.05
CA ARG A 345 -6.99 0.65 18.98
C ARG A 345 -5.62 1.09 18.47
N ASN A 346 -5.59 2.12 17.61
CA ASN A 346 -4.34 2.73 17.19
C ASN A 346 -3.96 3.87 18.13
N VAL A 347 -2.64 4.15 18.20
CA VAL A 347 -2.11 5.35 18.85
C VAL A 347 -1.57 6.26 17.75
N LEU A 348 -2.20 7.42 17.59
CA LEU A 348 -1.72 8.48 16.70
C LEU A 348 -1.14 9.60 17.56
N GLU A 349 0.18 9.84 17.46
CA GLU A 349 0.89 10.76 18.35
C GLU A 349 1.70 11.79 17.57
N ASN A 350 1.43 13.06 17.81
CA ASN A 350 2.19 14.19 17.28
C ASN A 350 2.41 14.11 15.76
N ASN A 351 1.42 13.63 15.03
CA ASN A 351 1.39 13.76 13.58
C ASN A 351 0.90 15.15 13.18
N TRP A 352 1.05 15.52 11.89
CA TRP A 352 0.55 16.81 11.41
C TRP A 352 -0.96 16.95 11.62
N SER A 353 -1.73 15.93 11.29
CA SER A 353 -3.17 15.85 11.52
C SER A 353 -3.57 14.42 11.93
N GLY A 354 -4.85 14.15 11.98
CA GLY A 354 -5.40 12.86 12.34
C GLY A 354 -5.88 12.06 11.12
N ILE A 355 -7.19 11.76 11.11
CA ILE A 355 -7.84 10.97 10.06
C ILE A 355 -8.73 11.89 9.23
N THR A 356 -8.57 11.84 7.91
CA THR A 356 -9.46 12.51 6.97
C THR A 356 -10.23 11.49 6.16
N LEU A 357 -11.55 11.60 6.18
CA LEU A 357 -12.44 10.97 5.21
C LEU A 357 -12.76 11.99 4.12
N TRP A 358 -12.62 11.59 2.87
CA TRP A 358 -12.99 12.42 1.73
C TRP A 358 -13.77 11.61 0.70
N GLU A 359 -14.71 12.28 0.03
CA GLU A 359 -15.39 11.72 -1.12
C GLU A 359 -15.52 12.78 -2.20
N ASN A 360 -14.99 12.50 -3.38
CA ASN A 360 -15.14 13.34 -4.55
C ASN A 360 -16.17 12.71 -5.50
N ALA A 361 -17.38 13.31 -5.55
CA ALA A 361 -18.47 12.82 -6.40
C ALA A 361 -18.20 12.97 -7.90
N ASP A 362 -17.16 13.71 -8.28
CA ASP A 362 -16.71 13.79 -9.68
C ASP A 362 -15.87 12.58 -10.10
N ARG A 363 -15.31 11.83 -9.13
CA ARG A 363 -14.50 10.64 -9.38
C ARG A 363 -15.41 9.38 -9.42
N PHE A 364 -15.89 9.05 -10.60
CA PHE A 364 -16.68 7.84 -10.84
C PHE A 364 -16.20 7.13 -12.11
N CYS A 365 -16.64 5.89 -12.32
CA CYS A 365 -16.32 5.15 -13.54
C CYS A 365 -16.68 5.98 -14.78
N ASN A 366 -15.82 5.98 -15.78
CA ASN A 366 -15.99 6.71 -17.03
C ASN A 366 -16.05 8.25 -16.89
N SER A 367 -15.72 8.79 -15.71
CA SER A 367 -15.55 10.22 -15.53
C SER A 367 -14.20 10.69 -16.07
N PRO A 368 -14.14 11.86 -16.73
CA PRO A 368 -12.85 12.49 -17.06
C PRO A 368 -12.03 12.88 -15.83
N ALA A 369 -12.67 13.01 -14.66
CA ALA A 369 -11.99 13.24 -13.37
C ALA A 369 -11.48 11.95 -12.72
N ASN A 370 -11.77 10.77 -13.29
CA ASN A 370 -11.25 9.52 -12.78
C ASN A 370 -9.78 9.36 -13.17
N THR A 371 -8.90 9.46 -12.18
CA THR A 371 -7.45 9.35 -12.35
C THR A 371 -6.93 7.92 -12.22
N SER A 372 -7.81 6.94 -12.01
CA SER A 372 -7.48 5.53 -11.79
C SER A 372 -7.21 4.75 -13.09
N SER A 373 -6.54 5.38 -14.05
CA SER A 373 -6.07 4.73 -15.30
C SER A 373 -7.16 4.02 -16.12
N GLY A 374 -8.44 4.45 -15.97
CA GLY A 374 -9.58 3.86 -16.66
C GLY A 374 -10.22 2.68 -15.93
N ASP A 375 -9.78 2.38 -14.71
CA ASP A 375 -10.43 1.38 -13.87
C ASP A 375 -11.83 1.82 -13.44
N CYS A 376 -12.66 0.84 -13.15
CA CYS A 376 -13.97 1.02 -12.55
C CYS A 376 -14.01 0.35 -11.18
N THR A 377 -15.08 0.55 -10.45
CA THR A 377 -15.27 -0.08 -9.13
C THR A 377 -15.25 -1.61 -9.24
N LEU A 378 -14.95 -2.30 -8.15
CA LEU A 378 -15.02 -3.77 -8.12
C LEU A 378 -16.44 -4.33 -8.37
N LEU A 379 -17.46 -3.48 -8.29
CA LEU A 379 -18.87 -3.85 -8.56
C LEU A 379 -19.22 -3.77 -10.04
N VAL A 380 -18.48 -2.97 -10.82
CA VAL A 380 -18.71 -2.77 -12.24
C VAL A 380 -17.39 -2.93 -12.99
N LYS A 381 -17.12 -4.13 -13.50
CA LYS A 381 -15.86 -4.43 -14.19
C LYS A 381 -15.74 -3.78 -15.57
N ASP A 382 -16.86 -3.45 -16.19
CA ASP A 382 -16.90 -2.83 -17.53
C ASP A 382 -17.30 -1.36 -17.41
N THR A 383 -16.36 -0.47 -17.65
CA THR A 383 -16.56 0.97 -17.64
C THR A 383 -17.61 1.42 -18.65
N GLY A 384 -17.80 0.68 -19.75
CA GLY A 384 -18.82 0.93 -20.76
C GLY A 384 -20.26 0.85 -20.24
N ARG A 385 -20.47 0.26 -19.05
CA ARG A 385 -21.78 0.26 -18.39
C ARG A 385 -22.09 1.58 -17.68
N CYS A 386 -21.07 2.32 -17.25
CA CYS A 386 -21.21 3.58 -16.52
C CYS A 386 -21.35 4.78 -17.46
N VAL A 387 -22.31 4.70 -18.36
CA VAL A 387 -22.62 5.73 -19.37
C VAL A 387 -24.07 6.18 -19.28
N ARG A 388 -24.38 7.35 -19.84
CA ARG A 388 -25.76 7.85 -19.92
C ARG A 388 -26.62 7.03 -20.89
N PRO A 389 -27.91 6.85 -20.60
CA PRO A 389 -28.63 7.24 -19.38
C PRO A 389 -28.45 6.24 -18.21
N ALA A 390 -27.91 5.07 -18.47
CA ALA A 390 -27.89 3.92 -17.56
C ALA A 390 -27.26 4.23 -16.19
N ILE A 391 -26.21 5.05 -16.14
CA ILE A 391 -25.52 5.43 -14.88
C ILE A 391 -26.44 6.18 -13.89
N ALA A 392 -27.54 6.79 -14.39
CA ALA A 392 -28.49 7.49 -13.52
C ALA A 392 -29.48 6.55 -12.83
N GLU A 393 -29.52 5.28 -13.20
CA GLU A 393 -30.47 4.29 -12.70
C GLU A 393 -29.81 3.28 -11.76
N ALA A 394 -30.58 2.75 -10.81
CA ALA A 394 -30.13 1.67 -9.96
C ALA A 394 -29.91 0.37 -10.77
N PRO A 395 -28.88 -0.45 -10.46
CA PRO A 395 -27.90 -0.25 -9.39
C PRO A 395 -26.71 0.63 -9.79
N LEU A 396 -26.57 0.98 -11.07
CA LEU A 396 -25.38 1.64 -11.62
C LEU A 396 -25.10 3.01 -10.98
N TYR A 397 -26.15 3.76 -10.63
CA TYR A 397 -26.00 5.04 -9.90
C TYR A 397 -25.17 4.88 -8.62
N SER A 398 -25.37 3.76 -7.90
CA SER A 398 -24.58 3.46 -6.70
C SER A 398 -23.26 2.77 -7.00
N ASP A 399 -23.21 1.91 -8.01
CA ASP A 399 -22.14 0.97 -8.25
C ASP A 399 -21.00 1.57 -9.11
N CYS A 400 -21.30 2.58 -9.91
CA CYS A 400 -20.30 3.26 -10.75
C CYS A 400 -19.46 4.30 -9.98
N ARG A 401 -19.67 4.50 -8.69
CA ARG A 401 -18.95 5.45 -7.84
C ARG A 401 -18.32 4.74 -6.66
N TRP A 402 -17.06 5.02 -6.37
CA TRP A 402 -16.44 4.70 -5.08
C TRP A 402 -17.01 5.65 -4.01
N LYS A 403 -17.28 5.12 -2.84
CA LYS A 403 -17.94 5.87 -1.77
C LYS A 403 -17.20 5.72 -0.45
N THR A 404 -17.05 6.82 0.26
CA THR A 404 -16.62 6.81 1.65
C THR A 404 -17.81 6.44 2.54
N GLN A 405 -17.97 5.15 2.78
CA GLN A 405 -19.11 4.59 3.51
C GLN A 405 -18.69 3.50 4.49
N ARG A 406 -19.48 3.30 5.55
CA ARG A 406 -19.27 2.23 6.55
C ARG A 406 -17.85 2.24 7.10
N VAL A 407 -17.31 3.42 7.36
CA VAL A 407 -16.03 3.63 8.05
C VAL A 407 -16.32 3.74 9.54
N ASP A 408 -15.67 2.91 10.35
CA ASP A 408 -15.85 2.82 11.80
C ASP A 408 -14.51 3.13 12.50
N ILE A 409 -14.43 4.27 13.20
CA ILE A 409 -13.22 4.80 13.82
C ILE A 409 -13.42 4.81 15.33
N HIS A 410 -12.83 3.86 16.05
CA HIS A 410 -13.15 3.69 17.47
C HIS A 410 -11.96 3.20 18.32
N GLU A 411 -12.05 3.41 19.62
CA GLU A 411 -11.04 2.96 20.58
C GLU A 411 -9.61 3.43 20.24
N ASN A 412 -9.44 4.49 19.43
CA ASN A 412 -8.14 5.06 19.13
C ASN A 412 -7.73 6.09 20.18
N ARG A 413 -6.42 6.28 20.34
CA ARG A 413 -5.84 7.36 21.11
C ARG A 413 -5.15 8.36 20.20
N PHE A 414 -5.66 9.57 20.16
CA PHE A 414 -5.12 10.70 19.40
C PHE A 414 -4.42 11.67 20.36
N VAL A 415 -3.12 11.89 20.18
CA VAL A 415 -2.32 12.78 21.02
C VAL A 415 -1.71 13.86 20.14
N LEU A 416 -1.92 15.13 20.49
CA LEU A 416 -1.39 16.27 19.78
C LEU A 416 -0.78 17.27 20.75
N ASP A 417 0.50 17.52 20.59
CA ASP A 417 1.21 18.67 21.14
C ASP A 417 1.67 19.55 19.97
N LYS A 418 1.02 20.70 19.77
CA LYS A 418 1.37 21.62 18.68
C LYS A 418 2.75 22.20 18.79
N SER A 419 3.32 22.28 19.99
CA SER A 419 4.69 22.74 20.20
C SER A 419 5.71 21.73 19.68
N VAL A 420 5.45 20.44 19.85
CA VAL A 420 6.28 19.33 19.33
C VAL A 420 6.18 19.26 17.80
N VAL A 421 4.96 19.37 17.27
CA VAL A 421 4.74 19.37 15.80
C VAL A 421 5.30 20.63 15.15
N GLY A 422 5.44 21.71 15.91
CA GLY A 422 5.91 23.01 15.40
C GLY A 422 4.89 23.66 14.46
N CYS A 423 3.59 23.54 14.76
CA CYS A 423 2.54 24.15 13.96
C CYS A 423 1.68 25.09 14.76
N THR A 424 1.22 26.18 14.12
CA THR A 424 0.31 27.18 14.69
C THR A 424 -1.07 27.14 14.08
N ALA A 425 -1.19 26.69 12.85
CA ALA A 425 -2.44 26.60 12.11
C ALA A 425 -2.41 25.43 11.12
N ARG A 426 -3.58 25.00 10.67
CA ARG A 426 -3.77 23.96 9.64
C ARG A 426 -3.21 22.58 10.00
N CYS A 427 -3.12 22.30 11.27
CA CYS A 427 -2.74 21.00 11.82
C CYS A 427 -3.69 20.59 12.95
N GLY A 428 -3.67 19.33 13.33
CA GLY A 428 -4.51 18.81 14.40
C GLY A 428 -5.98 18.71 14.00
N HIS A 429 -6.23 18.36 12.75
CA HIS A 429 -7.60 18.19 12.24
C HIS A 429 -7.98 16.71 12.15
N MET A 430 -9.25 16.44 12.46
CA MET A 430 -10.01 15.31 11.96
C MET A 430 -10.97 15.85 10.92
N ALA A 431 -11.19 15.16 9.81
CA ALA A 431 -12.01 15.73 8.75
C ALA A 431 -12.96 14.71 8.11
N VAL A 432 -14.13 15.23 7.71
CA VAL A 432 -15.10 14.54 6.84
C VAL A 432 -15.46 15.51 5.73
N LEU A 433 -14.90 15.32 4.57
CA LEU A 433 -14.97 16.25 3.46
C LEU A 433 -15.66 15.62 2.26
N SER A 434 -16.25 16.45 1.40
CA SER A 434 -16.81 16.00 0.13
C SER A 434 -16.79 17.11 -0.91
N ASN A 435 -16.63 16.70 -2.17
CA ASN A 435 -16.96 17.50 -3.32
C ASN A 435 -18.34 17.10 -3.84
N TYR A 436 -19.15 18.08 -4.20
CA TYR A 436 -20.39 17.83 -4.95
C TYR A 436 -20.06 17.51 -6.39
N GLY A 437 -20.81 16.65 -7.01
CA GLY A 437 -20.67 16.31 -8.42
C GLY A 437 -20.96 17.52 -9.31
N THR A 438 -19.92 18.21 -9.71
CA THR A 438 -19.99 19.39 -10.56
C THR A 438 -19.41 19.16 -11.94
N TYR A 439 -18.68 18.06 -12.13
CA TYR A 439 -17.95 17.74 -13.34
C TYR A 439 -17.98 16.21 -13.62
N PRO A 440 -18.14 15.79 -14.87
CA PRO A 440 -18.51 16.59 -16.05
C PRO A 440 -19.98 17.08 -15.98
N ASP A 441 -20.37 18.01 -16.84
CA ASP A 441 -21.73 18.59 -16.87
C ASP A 441 -22.86 17.55 -16.91
N TRP A 442 -22.59 16.37 -17.45
CA TRP A 442 -23.53 15.27 -17.50
C TRP A 442 -23.49 14.34 -16.29
N SER A 443 -22.67 14.60 -15.27
CA SER A 443 -22.58 13.74 -14.09
C SER A 443 -23.97 13.49 -13.49
N PRO A 444 -24.33 12.23 -13.18
CA PRO A 444 -25.60 11.94 -12.51
C PRO A 444 -25.57 12.39 -11.04
N TYR A 445 -24.40 12.68 -10.50
CA TYR A 445 -24.18 13.12 -9.13
C TYR A 445 -24.19 14.65 -8.97
N GLN A 446 -24.41 15.36 -10.06
CA GLN A 446 -24.45 16.82 -10.06
C GLN A 446 -25.60 17.34 -9.19
N GLY A 447 -25.28 18.25 -8.29
CA GLY A 447 -26.25 18.77 -7.32
C GLY A 447 -26.56 17.86 -6.14
N GLU A 448 -26.05 16.63 -6.11
CA GLU A 448 -26.14 15.77 -4.94
C GLU A 448 -25.30 16.31 -3.80
N ARG A 449 -25.88 16.43 -2.60
CA ARG A 449 -25.14 16.84 -1.42
C ARG A 449 -24.44 15.67 -0.77
N VAL A 450 -23.33 15.23 -1.35
CA VAL A 450 -22.50 14.15 -0.85
C VAL A 450 -22.02 14.40 0.58
N ALA A 451 -21.78 15.67 0.94
CA ALA A 451 -21.40 16.05 2.30
C ALA A 451 -22.42 15.61 3.36
N GLU A 452 -23.70 15.72 3.08
CA GLU A 452 -24.73 15.26 4.02
C GLU A 452 -24.82 13.73 4.06
N ALA A 453 -24.66 13.07 2.91
CA ALA A 453 -24.63 11.63 2.82
C ALA A 453 -23.42 11.05 3.55
N ILE A 454 -22.20 11.56 3.30
CA ILE A 454 -20.97 11.08 3.94
C ILE A 454 -20.99 11.28 5.46
N THR A 455 -21.60 12.38 5.94
CA THR A 455 -21.66 12.68 7.37
C THR A 455 -22.77 11.92 8.07
N GLY A 456 -23.94 11.77 7.47
CA GLY A 456 -25.15 11.25 8.14
C GLY A 456 -25.78 10.02 7.49
N GLY A 457 -25.57 9.78 6.20
CA GLY A 457 -26.25 8.75 5.40
C GLY A 457 -25.39 7.55 5.01
N GLN A 458 -24.07 7.69 4.98
CA GLN A 458 -23.13 6.63 4.55
C GLN A 458 -22.57 5.80 5.71
N HIS A 459 -23.14 5.93 6.91
CA HIS A 459 -22.82 5.14 8.10
C HIS A 459 -21.36 5.25 8.56
N ASN A 460 -20.70 6.39 8.33
CA ASN A 460 -19.40 6.68 8.86
C ASN A 460 -19.51 7.12 10.31
N ARG A 461 -18.70 6.56 11.22
CA ARG A 461 -18.81 6.81 12.65
C ARG A 461 -17.47 6.94 13.32
N TRP A 462 -17.41 7.90 14.26
CA TRP A 462 -16.39 7.98 15.30
C TRP A 462 -17.05 7.71 16.64
N HIS A 463 -16.45 6.88 17.49
CA HIS A 463 -16.92 6.63 18.84
C HIS A 463 -15.84 6.05 19.76
N ASP A 464 -16.00 6.17 21.04
CA ASP A 464 -15.14 5.59 22.08
C ASP A 464 -13.63 5.90 21.91
N ASN A 465 -13.29 7.02 21.28
CA ASN A 465 -11.92 7.48 21.10
C ASN A 465 -11.44 8.32 22.30
N VAL A 466 -10.13 8.45 22.44
CA VAL A 466 -9.50 9.35 23.41
C VAL A 466 -8.68 10.39 22.67
N TYR A 467 -9.04 11.65 22.82
CA TYR A 467 -8.35 12.82 22.29
C TYR A 467 -7.59 13.51 23.41
N VAL A 468 -6.31 13.79 23.18
CA VAL A 468 -5.45 14.58 24.08
C VAL A 468 -4.86 15.71 23.27
N GLY A 469 -5.04 16.95 23.74
CA GLY A 469 -4.59 18.16 23.07
C GLY A 469 -5.65 18.85 22.20
N PRO A 470 -5.27 19.91 21.46
CA PRO A 470 -6.18 20.85 20.84
C PRO A 470 -6.68 20.38 19.46
N TRP A 471 -7.39 19.27 19.42
CA TRP A 471 -8.00 18.74 18.20
C TRP A 471 -9.18 19.57 17.72
N THR A 472 -9.31 19.70 16.41
CA THR A 472 -10.43 20.35 15.72
C THR A 472 -11.01 19.45 14.63
N PHE A 473 -12.22 19.75 14.18
CA PHE A 473 -12.94 18.95 13.20
C PHE A 473 -13.28 19.81 11.99
N VAL A 474 -12.99 19.31 10.79
CA VAL A 474 -13.32 19.97 9.52
C VAL A 474 -14.40 19.16 8.83
N VAL A 475 -15.49 19.81 8.41
CA VAL A 475 -16.67 19.11 7.91
C VAL A 475 -17.19 19.74 6.63
N HIS A 476 -17.56 18.92 5.66
CA HIS A 476 -18.09 19.23 4.33
C HIS A 476 -17.07 19.83 3.37
N ASP A 477 -16.42 20.92 3.73
CA ASP A 477 -15.36 21.55 2.96
C ASP A 477 -14.24 22.07 3.87
N ALA A 478 -13.09 22.35 3.30
CA ALA A 478 -11.89 22.73 4.05
C ALA A 478 -12.03 24.05 4.83
N SER A 479 -13.02 24.87 4.54
CA SER A 479 -13.27 26.17 5.23
C SER A 479 -14.09 26.02 6.51
N ARG A 480 -14.75 24.88 6.71
CA ARG A 480 -15.71 24.68 7.79
C ARG A 480 -15.13 23.91 8.97
N THR A 481 -14.53 24.60 9.89
CA THR A 481 -14.06 24.03 11.15
C THR A 481 -15.12 24.09 12.24
N VAL A 482 -15.31 23.00 12.98
CA VAL A 482 -16.23 22.92 14.12
C VAL A 482 -15.50 22.44 15.38
N GLY A 483 -15.97 22.90 16.54
CA GLY A 483 -15.46 22.43 17.82
C GLY A 483 -16.14 21.13 18.29
N VAL A 484 -15.61 20.52 19.36
CA VAL A 484 -16.07 19.26 19.94
C VAL A 484 -17.58 19.24 20.22
N LYS A 485 -18.12 20.32 20.78
CA LYS A 485 -19.56 20.39 21.11
C LYS A 485 -20.43 20.26 19.86
N GLN A 486 -20.06 20.93 18.76
CA GLN A 486 -20.80 20.88 17.51
C GLN A 486 -20.62 19.53 16.83
N TRP A 487 -19.40 18.98 16.81
CA TRP A 487 -19.09 17.67 16.26
C TRP A 487 -19.91 16.54 16.93
N ARG A 488 -20.07 16.59 18.26
CA ARG A 488 -20.87 15.63 19.00
C ARG A 488 -22.37 15.88 18.92
N GLY A 489 -22.77 17.09 18.56
CA GLY A 489 -24.17 17.49 18.42
C GLY A 489 -24.76 17.19 17.04
N THR A 490 -26.04 17.54 16.91
CA THR A 490 -26.73 17.52 15.60
C THR A 490 -26.14 18.58 14.67
N PRO A 491 -25.90 18.31 13.38
CA PRO A 491 -26.31 17.09 12.66
C PRO A 491 -25.29 15.95 12.72
N TYR A 492 -24.04 16.17 13.14
CA TYR A 492 -22.94 15.22 12.97
C TYR A 492 -23.04 14.00 13.88
N ARG A 493 -23.32 14.20 15.16
CA ARG A 493 -23.52 13.15 16.19
C ARG A 493 -22.35 12.16 16.27
N GLN A 494 -21.14 12.64 16.08
CA GLN A 494 -19.93 11.82 16.12
C GLN A 494 -19.34 11.75 17.54
N ASP A 495 -18.39 10.84 17.76
CA ASP A 495 -17.64 10.67 18.99
C ASP A 495 -18.50 10.43 20.26
N ALA A 496 -19.56 9.64 20.11
CA ALA A 496 -20.27 9.11 21.28
C ALA A 496 -19.30 8.25 22.10
N GLY A 497 -19.34 8.38 23.43
CA GLY A 497 -18.43 7.66 24.34
C GLY A 497 -16.98 8.18 24.36
N SER A 498 -16.59 9.06 23.46
CA SER A 498 -15.21 9.57 23.36
C SER A 498 -14.86 10.56 24.47
N ALA A 499 -13.60 10.52 24.91
CA ALA A 499 -13.04 11.43 25.90
C ALA A 499 -12.13 12.48 25.26
N PHE A 500 -12.28 13.74 25.70
CA PHE A 500 -11.45 14.87 25.26
C PHE A 500 -10.71 15.42 26.50
N ARG A 501 -9.38 15.53 26.42
CA ARG A 501 -8.53 15.98 27.52
C ARG A 501 -7.63 17.10 27.04
N ALA A 502 -7.37 18.09 27.90
CA ALA A 502 -6.28 19.05 27.65
C ALA A 502 -4.96 18.30 27.55
N GLY A 503 -4.04 18.82 26.76
CA GLY A 503 -2.67 18.31 26.71
C GLY A 503 -1.88 18.70 27.98
N ASP A 504 -0.78 18.04 28.26
CA ASP A 504 0.05 18.33 29.42
C ASP A 504 0.76 19.72 29.35
N GLY A 505 0.43 20.54 28.37
CA GLY A 505 1.00 21.87 28.13
C GLY A 505 0.01 23.03 28.07
N ASP A 506 -1.28 22.79 28.45
CA ASP A 506 -2.31 23.84 28.55
C ASP A 506 -2.49 24.32 29.98
#